data_0b4f2b66e21c7ecdbb07e433aba40f3e
#
_entry.id   0b4f2b66e21c7ecdbb07e433aba40f3e
#
_cell.length_a   1.000
_cell.length_b   1.000
_cell.length_c   1.000
_cell.angle_alpha   90.00
_cell.angle_beta   90.00
_cell.angle_gamma   90.00
#
_symmetry.space_group_name_H-M   'P 1'
#
loop_
_entity.id
_entity.type
_entity.pdbx_description
1 polymer ?
#
loop_
_entity_poly.entity_id
_entity_poly.type
_entity_poly.pdbx_seq_one_letter_code
_entity_poly.pdbx_strand_id
1 'polypeptide(L)'
;MNRWRLGAGLTMVGACALAASPCAAAGRATNQFRVSVNPVSSCTVSAAPLIFLIPVPTNTNVDSTSTITVKCPPNTAYTIDIDKGLYNNGLNRRVYNAGYNAYINYDVYKDPPRSAVWGTGGTKNVGGNSGLTGIALLTVYGRVNSVKTLKSGSYNDTLTVTVTF
;
A
#
# COMPACT_ATOMS: atom_id res chain seq x y z
N MET A 1 -54.40 -47.68 88.72
CA MET A 1 -53.92 -48.77 89.56
C MET A 1 -52.62 -49.28 89.08
N ASN A 2 -51.60 -49.26 90.02
CA ASN A 2 -50.31 -49.97 89.98
C ASN A 2 -49.27 -49.58 88.89
N ARG A 3 -48.20 -48.86 89.26
CA ARG A 3 -46.94 -49.17 90.00
C ARG A 3 -46.14 -50.23 89.23
N TRP A 4 -44.89 -49.95 88.86
CA TRP A 4 -43.59 -50.10 89.44
C TRP A 4 -42.51 -49.78 88.46
N ARG A 5 -41.64 -48.89 88.67
CA ARG A 5 -40.28 -48.84 89.22
C ARG A 5 -39.15 -49.53 88.43
N LEU A 6 -38.13 -48.66 88.21
CA LEU A 6 -36.67 -48.83 88.38
C LEU A 6 -35.84 -49.52 87.27
N GLY A 7 -34.83 -48.81 86.85
CA GLY A 7 -33.62 -49.37 86.30
C GLY A 7 -32.71 -48.31 85.69
N ALA A 8 -31.77 -47.87 86.55
CA ALA A 8 -30.67 -46.97 86.10
C ALA A 8 -29.68 -47.71 85.22
N GLY A 9 -29.21 -47.08 84.24
CA GLY A 9 -28.09 -47.56 83.42
C GLY A 9 -27.46 -46.40 82.72
N LEU A 10 -26.47 -45.79 83.37
CA LEU A 10 -25.65 -44.74 82.88
C LEU A 10 -24.57 -45.39 81.99
N THR A 11 -24.68 -45.25 80.72
CA THR A 11 -23.56 -45.52 79.80
C THR A 11 -23.28 -44.23 78.97
N MET A 12 -22.21 -43.56 79.30
CA MET A 12 -21.60 -42.57 78.50
C MET A 12 -21.02 -43.23 77.26
N VAL A 13 -21.63 -42.98 76.12
CA VAL A 13 -20.98 -43.24 74.79
C VAL A 13 -20.56 -41.94 74.27
N GLY A 14 -19.25 -41.74 74.22
CA GLY A 14 -18.62 -40.57 73.64
C GLY A 14 -18.88 -40.52 72.12
N ALA A 15 -19.67 -39.58 71.70
CA ALA A 15 -19.84 -39.30 70.28
C ALA A 15 -18.61 -38.58 69.78
N CYS A 16 -17.72 -39.33 69.12
CA CYS A 16 -16.61 -38.75 68.33
C CYS A 16 -17.23 -38.06 67.10
N ALA A 17 -17.42 -36.74 67.18
CA ALA A 17 -17.81 -35.93 66.00
C ALA A 17 -16.66 -35.90 65.00
N LEU A 18 -16.75 -36.72 63.97
CA LEU A 18 -15.92 -36.61 62.79
C LEU A 18 -16.29 -35.29 62.08
N ALA A 19 -15.48 -34.26 62.28
CA ALA A 19 -15.54 -33.05 61.52
C ALA A 19 -15.14 -33.38 60.07
N ALA A 20 -16.10 -33.54 59.20
CA ALA A 20 -15.89 -33.61 57.77
C ALA A 20 -15.43 -32.23 57.31
N SER A 21 -14.13 -32.08 57.08
CA SER A 21 -13.59 -30.88 56.38
C SER A 21 -14.20 -30.80 55.01
N PRO A 22 -14.79 -29.68 54.60
CA PRO A 22 -15.24 -29.50 53.22
C PRO A 22 -14.00 -29.58 52.30
N CYS A 23 -13.93 -30.61 51.47
CA CYS A 23 -13.00 -30.69 50.39
C CYS A 23 -13.34 -29.57 49.43
N ALA A 24 -12.58 -28.47 49.46
CA ALA A 24 -12.73 -27.41 48.48
C ALA A 24 -12.38 -27.98 47.12
N ALA A 25 -13.38 -28.22 46.30
CA ALA A 25 -13.18 -28.60 44.92
C ALA A 25 -12.43 -27.49 44.19
N ALA A 26 -11.21 -27.78 43.71
CA ALA A 26 -10.46 -26.86 42.89
C ALA A 26 -11.26 -26.57 41.62
N GLY A 27 -11.89 -25.41 41.56
CA GLY A 27 -12.64 -24.96 40.38
C GLY A 27 -11.63 -24.44 39.33
N ARG A 28 -11.80 -24.91 38.09
CA ARG A 28 -11.05 -24.39 36.93
C ARG A 28 -11.99 -23.48 36.13
N ALA A 29 -11.64 -22.21 36.01
CA ALA A 29 -12.31 -21.28 35.11
C ALA A 29 -11.49 -21.16 33.80
N THR A 30 -12.14 -21.34 32.65
CA THR A 30 -11.55 -21.17 31.33
C THR A 30 -12.32 -20.10 30.59
N ASN A 31 -11.62 -19.21 29.90
CA ASN A 31 -12.19 -18.24 28.99
C ASN A 31 -11.51 -18.37 27.62
N GLN A 32 -12.26 -18.08 26.56
CA GLN A 32 -11.76 -18.07 25.20
C GLN A 32 -11.76 -16.64 24.71
N PHE A 33 -10.67 -16.23 24.09
CA PHE A 33 -10.61 -14.96 23.36
C PHE A 33 -10.36 -15.23 21.88
N ARG A 34 -11.00 -14.42 21.03
CA ARG A 34 -10.85 -14.53 19.59
C ARG A 34 -9.68 -13.67 19.14
N VAL A 35 -8.72 -14.28 18.45
CA VAL A 35 -7.66 -13.57 17.74
C VAL A 35 -8.06 -13.48 16.27
N SER A 36 -8.16 -12.27 15.75
CA SER A 36 -8.41 -12.02 14.33
C SER A 36 -7.20 -11.29 13.76
N VAL A 37 -6.67 -11.79 12.64
CA VAL A 37 -5.64 -11.13 11.85
C VAL A 37 -6.27 -10.81 10.51
N ASN A 38 -6.37 -9.52 10.20
CA ASN A 38 -6.84 -9.06 8.91
C ASN A 38 -5.62 -8.49 8.14
N PRO A 39 -4.95 -9.28 7.30
CA PRO A 39 -3.89 -8.76 6.47
C PRO A 39 -4.48 -7.76 5.47
N VAL A 40 -3.95 -6.55 5.47
CA VAL A 40 -4.26 -5.54 4.46
C VAL A 40 -3.12 -5.53 3.45
N SER A 41 -3.45 -5.73 2.19
CA SER A 41 -2.51 -5.48 1.11
C SER A 41 -2.33 -3.98 0.97
N SER A 42 -1.09 -3.52 0.89
CA SER A 42 -0.78 -2.12 0.63
C SER A 42 0.34 -2.04 -0.40
N CYS A 43 0.15 -1.20 -1.40
CA CYS A 43 1.19 -0.86 -2.35
C CYS A 43 1.62 0.59 -2.16
N THR A 44 2.89 0.85 -2.37
CA THR A 44 3.43 2.20 -2.46
C THR A 44 4.10 2.40 -3.79
N VAL A 45 4.04 3.60 -4.32
CA VAL A 45 4.69 3.99 -5.55
C VAL A 45 5.57 5.22 -5.31
N SER A 46 6.76 5.22 -5.89
CA SER A 46 7.64 6.38 -5.94
C SER A 46 8.21 6.52 -7.35
N ALA A 47 8.42 7.75 -7.78
CA ALA A 47 8.99 8.05 -9.10
C ALA A 47 10.21 8.96 -8.96
N ALA A 48 11.28 8.64 -9.66
CA ALA A 48 12.41 9.53 -9.81
C ALA A 48 12.05 10.68 -10.79
N PRO A 49 12.70 11.85 -10.68
CA PRO A 49 12.50 12.93 -11.62
C PRO A 49 12.84 12.51 -13.04
N LEU A 50 12.03 12.95 -14.02
CA LEU A 50 12.32 12.84 -15.44
C LEU A 50 12.86 14.18 -15.91
N ILE A 51 14.14 14.24 -16.25
CA ILE A 51 14.85 15.48 -16.58
C ILE A 51 15.26 15.47 -18.05
N PHE A 52 14.89 16.52 -18.80
CA PHE A 52 15.34 16.76 -20.17
C PHE A 52 16.35 17.89 -20.18
N LEU A 53 17.55 17.60 -20.65
CA LEU A 53 18.59 18.61 -20.94
C LEU A 53 18.49 18.97 -22.41
N ILE A 54 17.90 20.13 -22.71
CA ILE A 54 17.60 20.55 -24.05
C ILE A 54 18.62 21.59 -24.49
N PRO A 55 19.53 21.30 -25.45
CA PRO A 55 20.36 22.31 -26.08
C PRO A 55 19.46 23.23 -26.89
N VAL A 56 19.68 24.53 -26.77
CA VAL A 56 18.87 25.55 -27.49
C VAL A 56 19.72 26.29 -28.52
N PRO A 57 19.27 26.35 -29.78
CA PRO A 57 18.09 25.71 -30.37
C PRO A 57 18.31 24.21 -30.63
N THR A 58 17.22 23.42 -30.63
CA THR A 58 17.27 22.02 -31.03
C THR A 58 16.32 21.73 -32.18
N ASN A 59 16.82 21.01 -33.20
CA ASN A 59 16.04 20.52 -34.33
C ASN A 59 15.71 19.02 -34.23
N THR A 60 16.13 18.39 -33.16
CA THR A 60 15.94 16.97 -32.91
C THR A 60 15.10 16.74 -31.64
N ASN A 61 14.51 15.58 -31.56
CA ASN A 61 13.85 15.14 -30.33
C ASN A 61 14.88 14.97 -29.23
N VAL A 62 14.51 15.34 -28.01
CA VAL A 62 15.31 15.11 -26.82
C VAL A 62 14.66 14.03 -25.96
N ASP A 63 15.40 12.97 -25.76
CA ASP A 63 14.96 11.79 -25.03
C ASP A 63 15.57 11.76 -23.64
N SER A 64 14.80 11.22 -22.68
CA SER A 64 15.26 10.97 -21.32
C SER A 64 14.55 9.75 -20.77
N THR A 65 15.06 9.22 -19.65
CA THR A 65 14.43 8.11 -18.93
C THR A 65 14.36 8.39 -17.44
N SER A 66 13.37 7.79 -16.79
CA SER A 66 13.24 7.81 -15.34
C SER A 66 12.75 6.44 -14.86
N THR A 67 12.68 6.25 -13.55
CA THR A 67 12.27 4.99 -12.95
C THR A 67 11.12 5.21 -11.98
N ILE A 68 10.10 4.37 -12.08
CA ILE A 68 9.04 4.22 -11.09
C ILE A 68 9.34 2.95 -10.30
N THR A 69 9.33 3.07 -8.97
CA THR A 69 9.45 1.93 -8.06
C THR A 69 8.10 1.65 -7.42
N VAL A 70 7.62 0.43 -7.56
CA VAL A 70 6.41 -0.10 -6.93
C VAL A 70 6.84 -1.08 -5.84
N LYS A 71 6.30 -0.92 -4.64
CA LYS A 71 6.50 -1.86 -3.52
C LYS A 71 5.14 -2.33 -3.04
N CYS A 72 4.89 -3.62 -3.16
CA CYS A 72 3.67 -4.31 -2.75
C CYS A 72 4.02 -5.54 -1.92
N PRO A 73 3.06 -6.22 -1.30
CA PRO A 73 3.27 -7.60 -0.84
C PRO A 73 3.74 -8.49 -2.00
N PRO A 74 4.51 -9.56 -1.73
CA PRO A 74 4.95 -10.48 -2.77
C PRO A 74 3.79 -11.02 -3.61
N ASN A 75 4.04 -11.21 -4.90
CA ASN A 75 3.09 -11.76 -5.87
C ASN A 75 1.77 -10.96 -6.02
N THR A 76 1.78 -9.66 -5.70
CA THR A 76 0.62 -8.79 -5.88
C THR A 76 0.57 -8.27 -7.30
N ALA A 77 -0.56 -8.49 -7.98
CA ALA A 77 -0.83 -7.87 -9.28
C ALA A 77 -1.12 -6.37 -9.08
N TYR A 78 -0.65 -5.55 -9.98
CA TYR A 78 -0.88 -4.10 -9.94
C TYR A 78 -1.02 -3.52 -11.35
N THR A 79 -1.57 -2.32 -11.40
CA THR A 79 -1.64 -1.49 -12.61
C THR A 79 -1.14 -0.08 -12.29
N ILE A 80 -0.34 0.50 -13.18
CA ILE A 80 0.21 1.85 -13.04
C ILE A 80 -0.35 2.76 -14.12
N ASP A 81 -0.99 3.82 -13.68
CA ASP A 81 -1.45 4.93 -14.49
C ASP A 81 -0.56 6.15 -14.29
N ILE A 82 -0.37 6.94 -15.35
CA ILE A 82 0.29 8.26 -15.30
C ILE A 82 -0.65 9.27 -15.92
N ASP A 83 -1.00 10.32 -15.20
CA ASP A 83 -1.90 11.36 -15.67
C ASP A 83 -1.28 12.23 -16.78
N LYS A 84 -2.02 13.24 -17.23
CA LYS A 84 -1.55 14.17 -18.26
C LYS A 84 -0.74 15.35 -17.70
N GLY A 85 -0.55 15.44 -16.39
CA GLY A 85 0.18 16.50 -15.72
C GLY A 85 -0.64 17.77 -15.48
N LEU A 86 -0.04 18.66 -14.70
CA LEU A 86 -0.68 19.87 -14.23
C LEU A 86 -0.96 20.87 -15.37
N TYR A 87 -0.05 20.95 -16.34
CA TYR A 87 -0.12 21.96 -17.42
C TYR A 87 -0.56 21.39 -18.77
N ASN A 88 -1.25 20.24 -18.77
CA ASN A 88 -1.78 19.66 -20.01
C ASN A 88 -2.82 20.57 -20.68
N ASN A 89 -3.03 20.41 -22.00
CA ASN A 89 -4.07 21.12 -22.75
C ASN A 89 -5.23 20.21 -23.19
N GLY A 90 -5.44 19.09 -22.46
CA GLY A 90 -6.40 18.06 -22.81
C GLY A 90 -5.86 16.99 -23.76
N LEU A 91 -5.01 17.36 -24.72
CA LEU A 91 -4.39 16.44 -25.69
C LEU A 91 -2.97 16.04 -25.29
N ASN A 92 -2.12 17.02 -25.02
CA ASN A 92 -0.68 16.84 -24.80
C ASN A 92 -0.29 17.17 -23.36
N ARG A 93 0.72 16.47 -22.85
CA ARG A 93 1.50 16.89 -21.68
C ARG A 93 2.35 18.07 -22.02
N ARG A 94 2.48 19.03 -21.10
CA ARG A 94 3.29 20.23 -21.31
C ARG A 94 4.04 20.59 -20.05
N VAL A 95 5.30 20.95 -20.19
CA VAL A 95 6.03 21.69 -19.17
C VAL A 95 5.82 23.19 -19.35
N TYR A 96 5.79 23.94 -18.25
CA TYR A 96 5.50 25.37 -18.20
C TYR A 96 6.65 26.17 -17.61
N ASN A 97 6.92 27.34 -18.20
CA ASN A 97 7.82 28.35 -17.65
C ASN A 97 7.03 29.62 -17.34
N ALA A 98 6.93 29.97 -16.06
CA ALA A 98 6.16 31.12 -15.60
C ALA A 98 6.79 32.47 -16.03
N GLY A 99 8.14 32.55 -16.10
CA GLY A 99 8.83 33.79 -16.47
C GLY A 99 8.58 34.23 -17.90
N TYR A 100 8.29 33.30 -18.79
CA TYR A 100 8.03 33.57 -20.20
C TYR A 100 6.61 33.28 -20.62
N ASN A 101 5.75 32.77 -19.70
CA ASN A 101 4.42 32.26 -20.01
C ASN A 101 4.46 31.30 -21.22
N ALA A 102 5.39 30.37 -21.20
CA ALA A 102 5.69 29.52 -22.35
C ALA A 102 5.53 28.03 -21.98
N TYR A 103 5.12 27.24 -22.97
CA TYR A 103 4.86 25.82 -22.83
C TYR A 103 5.66 25.02 -23.84
N ILE A 104 6.09 23.83 -23.45
CA ILE A 104 6.74 22.85 -24.32
C ILE A 104 5.98 21.54 -24.20
N ASN A 105 5.61 20.95 -25.32
CA ASN A 105 4.98 19.64 -25.35
C ASN A 105 6.02 18.54 -25.10
N TYR A 106 5.66 17.58 -24.30
CA TYR A 106 6.41 16.33 -24.11
C TYR A 106 5.44 15.16 -23.97
N ASP A 107 5.95 13.94 -23.97
CA ASP A 107 5.17 12.78 -23.59
C ASP A 107 6.05 11.75 -22.89
N VAL A 108 5.38 10.78 -22.24
CA VAL A 108 6.00 9.64 -21.57
C VAL A 108 5.44 8.33 -22.16
N TYR A 109 6.32 7.36 -22.30
CA TYR A 109 6.06 6.11 -23.01
C TYR A 109 6.45 4.91 -22.19
N LYS A 110 5.85 3.76 -22.52
CA LYS A 110 6.10 2.47 -21.87
C LYS A 110 7.28 1.71 -22.46
N ASP A 111 7.73 2.12 -23.64
CA ASP A 111 8.65 1.38 -24.51
C ASP A 111 9.85 2.23 -24.93
N PRO A 112 11.04 1.63 -25.13
CA PRO A 112 12.23 2.32 -25.57
C PRO A 112 12.09 3.09 -26.90
N PRO A 113 11.39 2.57 -27.94
CA PRO A 113 11.19 3.29 -29.19
C PRO A 113 10.22 4.47 -29.05
N ARG A 114 9.52 4.61 -27.92
CA ARG A 114 8.54 5.67 -27.64
C ARG A 114 7.37 5.66 -28.62
N SER A 115 6.81 4.49 -28.84
CA SER A 115 5.66 4.26 -29.71
C SER A 115 4.35 4.13 -28.92
N ALA A 116 4.41 3.66 -27.68
CA ALA A 116 3.26 3.41 -26.81
C ALA A 116 3.20 4.40 -25.66
N VAL A 117 2.35 5.41 -25.75
CA VAL A 117 2.16 6.41 -24.69
C VAL A 117 1.70 5.75 -23.39
N TRP A 118 2.34 6.15 -22.29
CA TRP A 118 1.91 5.76 -20.96
C TRP A 118 0.90 6.77 -20.42
N GLY A 119 -0.31 6.33 -20.15
CA GLY A 119 -1.42 7.19 -19.71
C GLY A 119 -2.31 6.50 -18.68
N THR A 120 -3.56 6.92 -18.65
CA THR A 120 -4.58 6.38 -17.75
C THR A 120 -5.53 5.44 -18.48
N GLY A 121 -5.82 4.30 -17.86
CA GLY A 121 -6.83 3.34 -18.30
C GLY A 121 -6.56 2.59 -19.61
N GLY A 122 -7.33 1.57 -19.85
CA GLY A 122 -7.35 0.78 -21.10
C GLY A 122 -5.97 0.23 -21.47
N THR A 123 -5.55 0.49 -22.71
CA THR A 123 -4.25 0.05 -23.24
C THR A 123 -3.10 0.97 -22.90
N LYS A 124 -3.35 2.11 -22.23
CA LYS A 124 -2.34 3.13 -21.94
C LYS A 124 -1.60 2.92 -20.64
N ASN A 125 -2.17 2.19 -19.70
CA ASN A 125 -1.52 1.86 -18.43
C ASN A 125 -0.50 0.71 -18.57
N VAL A 126 0.21 0.41 -17.50
CA VAL A 126 1.14 -0.72 -17.40
C VAL A 126 0.70 -1.62 -16.26
N GLY A 127 0.35 -2.85 -16.58
CA GLY A 127 0.10 -3.90 -15.60
C GLY A 127 1.37 -4.68 -15.27
N GLY A 128 1.46 -5.22 -14.08
CA GLY A 128 2.57 -6.03 -13.64
C GLY A 128 2.26 -6.84 -12.39
N ASN A 129 3.28 -7.50 -11.89
CA ASN A 129 3.26 -8.25 -10.64
C ASN A 129 4.52 -7.89 -9.85
N SER A 130 4.37 -7.75 -8.54
CA SER A 130 5.49 -7.38 -7.65
C SER A 130 6.55 -8.48 -7.47
N GLY A 131 6.27 -9.69 -7.97
CA GLY A 131 7.17 -10.83 -7.86
C GLY A 131 7.41 -11.27 -6.42
N LEU A 132 8.38 -12.16 -6.26
CA LEU A 132 8.72 -12.73 -4.94
C LEU A 132 9.32 -11.70 -3.97
N THR A 133 9.96 -10.66 -4.49
CA THR A 133 10.60 -9.61 -3.68
C THR A 133 9.64 -8.52 -3.24
N GLY A 134 8.44 -8.46 -3.83
CA GLY A 134 7.49 -7.37 -3.59
C GLY A 134 7.91 -6.03 -4.19
N ILE A 135 8.97 -5.99 -5.02
CA ILE A 135 9.50 -4.76 -5.61
C ILE A 135 9.55 -4.90 -7.13
N ALA A 136 8.95 -3.93 -7.82
CA ALA A 136 9.01 -3.81 -9.26
C ALA A 136 9.59 -2.45 -9.66
N LEU A 137 10.49 -2.46 -10.65
CA LEU A 137 11.08 -1.26 -11.25
C LEU A 137 10.57 -1.13 -12.69
N LEU A 138 9.99 0.01 -12.99
CA LEU A 138 9.45 0.31 -14.31
C LEU A 138 10.18 1.52 -14.89
N THR A 139 10.67 1.38 -16.13
CA THR A 139 11.31 2.48 -16.82
C THR A 139 10.27 3.34 -17.55
N VAL A 140 10.33 4.64 -17.32
CA VAL A 140 9.58 5.66 -18.03
C VAL A 140 10.46 6.23 -19.12
N TYR A 141 10.00 6.19 -20.36
CA TYR A 141 10.72 6.76 -21.51
C TYR A 141 10.07 8.10 -21.86
N GLY A 142 10.80 9.19 -21.69
CA GLY A 142 10.29 10.52 -22.00
C GLY A 142 10.84 11.05 -23.32
N ARG A 143 10.06 11.89 -24.00
CA ARG A 143 10.46 12.61 -25.20
C ARG A 143 9.89 14.01 -25.23
N VAL A 144 10.75 14.98 -25.46
CA VAL A 144 10.39 16.32 -25.94
C VAL A 144 10.62 16.34 -27.44
N ASN A 145 9.60 16.69 -28.20
CA ASN A 145 9.77 16.85 -29.65
C ASN A 145 10.66 18.06 -29.96
N SER A 146 11.22 18.10 -31.17
CA SER A 146 12.10 19.20 -31.59
C SER A 146 11.45 20.56 -31.38
N VAL A 147 12.19 21.49 -30.75
CA VAL A 147 11.73 22.85 -30.44
C VAL A 147 12.66 23.85 -31.09
N LYS A 148 12.17 24.52 -32.14
CA LYS A 148 12.99 25.45 -32.93
C LYS A 148 13.22 26.79 -32.22
N THR A 149 12.25 27.24 -31.41
CA THR A 149 12.32 28.53 -30.71
C THR A 149 12.02 28.30 -29.24
N LEU A 150 13.05 28.18 -28.45
CA LEU A 150 12.93 28.00 -27.01
C LEU A 150 13.77 29.04 -26.29
N LYS A 151 13.21 29.71 -25.29
CA LYS A 151 13.96 30.56 -24.38
C LYS A 151 14.64 29.72 -23.33
N SER A 152 15.89 29.97 -23.02
CA SER A 152 16.59 29.28 -21.94
C SER A 152 15.93 29.55 -20.61
N GLY A 153 15.76 28.51 -19.81
CA GLY A 153 15.10 28.60 -18.51
C GLY A 153 14.57 27.25 -18.03
N SER A 154 14.03 27.24 -16.84
CA SER A 154 13.44 26.05 -16.26
C SER A 154 11.96 25.94 -16.65
N TYR A 155 11.59 24.82 -17.22
CA TYR A 155 10.22 24.43 -17.55
C TYR A 155 9.85 23.22 -16.72
N ASN A 156 8.73 23.28 -16.00
CA ASN A 156 8.33 22.23 -15.07
C ASN A 156 6.91 21.74 -15.32
N ASP A 157 6.65 20.51 -14.97
CA ASP A 157 5.32 19.90 -14.86
C ASP A 157 5.29 18.93 -13.68
N THR A 158 4.12 18.55 -13.23
CA THR A 158 3.92 17.56 -12.20
C THR A 158 2.97 16.50 -12.72
N LEU A 159 3.45 15.26 -12.82
CA LEU A 159 2.66 14.08 -13.16
C LEU A 159 2.24 13.36 -11.89
N THR A 160 1.01 12.86 -11.86
CA THR A 160 0.54 11.94 -10.84
C THR A 160 0.68 10.50 -11.33
N VAL A 161 1.36 9.68 -10.54
CA VAL A 161 1.47 8.23 -10.75
C VAL A 161 0.53 7.54 -9.78
N THR A 162 -0.38 6.73 -10.29
CA THR A 162 -1.35 5.98 -9.48
C THR A 162 -1.08 4.48 -9.63
N VAL A 163 -0.98 3.79 -8.49
CA VAL A 163 -0.94 2.33 -8.44
C VAL A 163 -2.32 1.80 -7.99
N THR A 164 -2.86 0.87 -8.74
CA THR A 164 -4.08 0.11 -8.40
C THR A 164 -3.69 -1.36 -8.24
N PHE A 165 -4.14 -2.01 -7.15
CA PHE A 165 -3.76 -3.37 -6.75
C PHE A 165 -4.93 -4.12 -6.09
#